data_a812318759368b8c1d234ce7e59c06fb
#
_entry.id   a812318759368b8c1d234ce7e59c06fb
#
_cell.length_a   1.000
_cell.length_b   1.000
_cell.length_c   1.000
_cell.angle_alpha   90.00
_cell.angle_beta   90.00
_cell.angle_gamma   90.00
#
_symmetry.space_group_name_H-M   'P 1'
#
loop_
_entity.id
_entity.type
_entity.pdbx_description
1 polymer ?
#
loop_
_entity_poly.entity_id
_entity_poly.type
_entity_poly.pdbx_seq_one_letter_code
_entity_poly.pdbx_strand_id
1 'polypeptide(L)'
;IRHALAGRAPLFGFSGSPWTLATYMIEGGSSKEYRYAKAMLYGEPDTLHALLAKITDAVIDYLLAQIAAGAQLVQIFDSWGGALAHRQFVEFSHHYNTKIVAAIKAKYPEVPVVLFTKGGGLWLDTQCHSGADALGLDWTMPLDRARSIVFEQQKELTKLHKKLHTGIALQGNLDPATLFASPEHIRQQTHLMLQDAYSLGDKTGYIANLGHGINQWVNP
;
A
#
# COMPACT_ATOMS: atom_id res chain seq x y z
N ILE A 1 13.61 11.45 15.51
CA ILE A 1 12.50 10.54 15.92
C ILE A 1 13.10 9.22 16.41
N ARG A 2 13.94 8.52 15.64
CA ARG A 2 14.51 7.20 15.99
C ARG A 2 15.16 7.20 17.38
N HIS A 3 16.01 8.18 17.68
CA HIS A 3 16.65 8.34 19.00
C HIS A 3 15.63 8.56 20.12
N ALA A 4 14.60 9.38 19.89
CA ALA A 4 13.57 9.67 20.89
C ALA A 4 12.69 8.44 21.18
N LEU A 5 12.49 7.56 20.21
CA LEU A 5 11.77 6.30 20.40
C LEU A 5 12.53 5.31 21.28
N ALA A 6 13.87 5.35 21.30
CA ALA A 6 14.73 4.51 22.14
C ALA A 6 14.34 3.01 22.11
N GLY A 7 13.91 2.50 20.95
CA GLY A 7 13.48 1.11 20.77
C GLY A 7 12.06 0.77 21.28
N ARG A 8 11.32 1.72 21.86
CA ARG A 8 9.95 1.49 22.39
C ARG A 8 8.91 1.19 21.31
N ALA A 9 9.14 1.65 20.09
CA ALA A 9 8.29 1.36 18.94
C ALA A 9 9.14 1.34 17.65
N PRO A 10 8.76 0.55 16.65
CA PRO A 10 9.38 0.61 15.33
C PRO A 10 9.07 1.95 14.64
N LEU A 11 10.01 2.41 13.83
CA LEU A 11 9.84 3.60 13.01
C LEU A 11 9.52 3.19 11.58
N PHE A 12 8.38 3.62 11.07
CA PHE A 12 7.99 3.46 9.69
C PHE A 12 8.37 4.69 8.87
N GLY A 13 9.10 4.47 7.77
CA GLY A 13 9.26 5.44 6.71
C GLY A 13 8.12 5.35 5.71
N PHE A 14 7.87 6.40 4.93
CA PHE A 14 6.85 6.34 3.89
C PHE A 14 7.08 7.36 2.78
N SER A 15 6.42 7.11 1.65
CA SER A 15 6.26 8.06 0.53
C SER A 15 4.93 7.81 -0.18
N GLY A 16 4.44 8.82 -0.90
CA GLY A 16 3.41 8.60 -1.91
C GLY A 16 3.95 7.75 -3.07
N SER A 17 3.08 7.02 -3.74
CA SER A 17 3.40 6.34 -5.00
C SER A 17 3.67 7.35 -6.13
N PRO A 18 4.40 6.99 -7.18
CA PRO A 18 4.62 7.89 -8.32
C PRO A 18 3.33 8.41 -8.93
N TRP A 19 2.32 7.56 -9.14
CA TRP A 19 1.01 7.98 -9.64
C TRP A 19 0.32 8.98 -8.70
N THR A 20 0.29 8.68 -7.39
CA THR A 20 -0.32 9.57 -6.39
C THR A 20 0.37 10.94 -6.37
N LEU A 21 1.70 10.98 -6.40
CA LEU A 21 2.45 12.24 -6.43
C LEU A 21 2.24 12.99 -7.73
N ALA A 22 2.25 12.30 -8.88
CA ALA A 22 1.97 12.91 -10.17
C ALA A 22 0.58 13.54 -10.24
N THR A 23 -0.45 12.88 -9.67
CA THR A 23 -1.80 13.46 -9.63
C THR A 23 -1.82 14.77 -8.85
N TYR A 24 -1.19 14.87 -7.70
CA TYR A 24 -1.08 16.13 -6.95
C TYR A 24 -0.35 17.22 -7.73
N MET A 25 0.73 16.87 -8.43
CA MET A 25 1.51 17.81 -9.23
C MET A 25 0.71 18.34 -10.43
N ILE A 26 0.01 17.46 -11.13
CA ILE A 26 -0.76 17.80 -12.34
C ILE A 26 -2.05 18.55 -12.00
N GLU A 27 -2.77 18.11 -10.97
CA GLU A 27 -4.04 18.73 -10.55
C GLU A 27 -3.83 20.03 -9.74
N GLY A 28 -2.61 20.26 -9.22
CA GLY A 28 -2.31 21.40 -8.35
C GLY A 28 -2.90 21.27 -6.93
N GLY A 29 -3.38 20.09 -6.55
CA GLY A 29 -3.97 19.81 -5.26
C GLY A 29 -4.79 18.52 -5.24
N SER A 30 -5.72 18.42 -4.28
CA SER A 30 -6.65 17.27 -4.24
C SER A 30 -7.70 17.38 -5.35
N SER A 31 -7.99 16.26 -6.01
CA SER A 31 -9.02 16.17 -7.06
C SER A 31 -9.94 14.98 -6.79
N LYS A 32 -11.22 15.10 -7.14
CA LYS A 32 -12.17 13.98 -7.11
C LYS A 32 -12.18 13.21 -8.43
N GLU A 33 -12.02 13.93 -9.54
CA GLU A 33 -12.18 13.37 -10.89
C GLU A 33 -10.85 13.08 -11.58
N TYR A 34 -9.74 13.65 -11.11
CA TYR A 34 -8.40 13.52 -11.72
C TYR A 34 -8.40 13.92 -13.21
N ARG A 35 -9.09 15.03 -13.52
CA ARG A 35 -9.38 15.44 -14.89
C ARG A 35 -8.11 15.64 -15.71
N TYR A 36 -7.17 16.41 -15.20
CA TYR A 36 -5.94 16.74 -15.92
C TYR A 36 -4.97 15.55 -15.95
N ALA A 37 -4.83 14.82 -14.85
CA ALA A 37 -4.01 13.64 -14.80
C ALA A 37 -4.50 12.55 -15.75
N LYS A 38 -5.82 12.31 -15.79
CA LYS A 38 -6.42 11.34 -16.74
C LYS A 38 -6.40 11.84 -18.18
N ALA A 39 -6.52 13.14 -18.43
CA ALA A 39 -6.36 13.70 -19.78
C ALA A 39 -4.93 13.46 -20.30
N MET A 40 -3.92 13.71 -19.47
CA MET A 40 -2.51 13.41 -19.80
C MET A 40 -2.30 11.90 -20.02
N LEU A 41 -2.85 11.06 -19.14
CA LEU A 41 -2.74 9.60 -19.22
C LEU A 41 -3.23 9.05 -20.57
N TYR A 42 -4.35 9.57 -21.08
CA TYR A 42 -4.93 9.08 -22.35
C TYR A 42 -4.44 9.84 -23.58
N GLY A 43 -4.09 11.13 -23.43
CA GLY A 43 -3.69 12.00 -24.55
C GLY A 43 -2.19 12.09 -24.77
N GLU A 44 -1.41 11.98 -23.70
CA GLU A 44 0.05 12.18 -23.70
C GLU A 44 0.77 11.14 -22.84
N PRO A 45 0.55 9.81 -23.06
CA PRO A 45 1.07 8.75 -22.20
C PRO A 45 2.59 8.80 -22.06
N ASP A 46 3.34 9.10 -23.12
CA ASP A 46 4.81 9.18 -23.07
C ASP A 46 5.30 10.30 -22.15
N THR A 47 4.61 11.45 -22.16
CA THR A 47 4.91 12.57 -21.24
C THR A 47 4.66 12.16 -19.80
N LEU A 48 3.56 11.46 -19.54
CA LEU A 48 3.24 10.95 -18.20
C LEU A 48 4.25 9.89 -17.76
N HIS A 49 4.66 8.98 -18.64
CA HIS A 49 5.72 7.99 -18.33
C HIS A 49 7.04 8.67 -17.97
N ALA A 50 7.43 9.73 -18.69
CA ALA A 50 8.65 10.50 -18.38
C ALA A 50 8.56 11.17 -16.99
N LEU A 51 7.40 11.71 -16.63
CA LEU A 51 7.16 12.28 -15.29
C LEU A 51 7.20 11.20 -14.21
N LEU A 52 6.47 10.10 -14.40
CA LEU A 52 6.42 9.00 -13.43
C LEU A 52 7.80 8.37 -13.21
N ALA A 53 8.62 8.24 -14.24
CA ALA A 53 9.99 7.73 -14.12
C ALA A 53 10.83 8.63 -13.20
N LYS A 54 10.81 9.95 -13.42
CA LYS A 54 11.53 10.91 -12.57
C LYS A 54 11.07 10.89 -11.12
N ILE A 55 9.75 10.82 -10.90
CA ILE A 55 9.19 10.70 -9.54
C ILE A 55 9.61 9.37 -8.90
N THR A 56 9.64 8.28 -9.67
CA THR A 56 10.07 6.98 -9.18
C THR A 56 11.50 7.01 -8.66
N ASP A 57 12.43 7.59 -9.43
CA ASP A 57 13.83 7.73 -9.03
C ASP A 57 13.95 8.55 -7.73
N ALA A 58 13.24 9.68 -7.65
CA ALA A 58 13.22 10.51 -6.45
C ALA A 58 12.63 9.79 -5.22
N VAL A 59 11.56 8.99 -5.40
CA VAL A 59 10.96 8.19 -4.33
C VAL A 59 11.89 7.08 -3.87
N ILE A 60 12.59 6.42 -4.79
CA ILE A 60 13.60 5.41 -4.45
C ILE A 60 14.68 6.05 -3.57
N ASP A 61 15.29 7.13 -4.00
CA ASP A 61 16.34 7.83 -3.24
C ASP A 61 15.83 8.27 -1.86
N TYR A 62 14.62 8.80 -1.79
CA TYR A 62 13.99 9.25 -0.55
C TYR A 62 13.74 8.11 0.44
N LEU A 63 13.18 6.98 -0.02
CA LEU A 63 12.93 5.82 0.84
C LEU A 63 14.23 5.14 1.28
N LEU A 64 15.23 5.03 0.41
CA LEU A 64 16.56 4.53 0.78
C LEU A 64 17.24 5.41 1.82
N ALA A 65 17.09 6.74 1.72
CA ALA A 65 17.61 7.67 2.73
C ALA A 65 16.88 7.53 4.08
N GLN A 66 15.55 7.28 4.08
CA GLN A 66 14.79 7.02 5.31
C GLN A 66 15.26 5.73 5.99
N ILE A 67 15.52 4.66 5.23
CA ILE A 67 16.05 3.40 5.76
C ILE A 67 17.45 3.64 6.35
N ALA A 68 18.34 4.33 5.64
CA ALA A 68 19.66 4.68 6.13
C ALA A 68 19.61 5.53 7.41
N ALA A 69 18.58 6.36 7.56
CA ALA A 69 18.34 7.17 8.77
C ALA A 69 17.67 6.37 9.92
N GLY A 70 17.39 5.07 9.72
CA GLY A 70 16.92 4.15 10.74
C GLY A 70 15.42 3.80 10.69
N ALA A 71 14.74 4.03 9.57
CA ALA A 71 13.43 3.44 9.35
C ALA A 71 13.56 1.90 9.28
N GLN A 72 12.68 1.20 9.97
CA GLN A 72 12.72 -0.26 10.10
C GLN A 72 11.75 -0.97 9.15
N LEU A 73 10.86 -0.22 8.54
CA LEU A 73 9.90 -0.61 7.51
C LEU A 73 9.59 0.63 6.69
N VAL A 74 9.28 0.46 5.41
CA VAL A 74 8.80 1.56 4.57
C VAL A 74 7.46 1.22 3.93
N GLN A 75 6.63 2.25 3.76
CA GLN A 75 5.31 2.12 3.14
C GLN A 75 5.15 3.05 1.95
N ILE A 76 4.66 2.50 0.84
CA ILE A 76 4.31 3.25 -0.37
C ILE A 76 2.79 3.46 -0.36
N PHE A 77 2.35 4.72 -0.35
CA PHE A 77 0.93 5.07 -0.37
C PHE A 77 0.46 5.38 -1.80
N ASP A 78 -0.20 4.42 -2.43
CA ASP A 78 -0.88 4.61 -3.70
C ASP A 78 -2.34 5.03 -3.47
N SER A 79 -2.53 6.19 -2.85
CA SER A 79 -3.84 6.68 -2.42
C SER A 79 -4.84 6.88 -3.57
N TRP A 80 -4.34 7.01 -4.80
CA TRP A 80 -5.16 7.27 -5.98
C TRP A 80 -5.09 6.18 -7.05
N GLY A 81 -4.42 5.05 -6.77
CA GLY A 81 -4.35 3.92 -7.70
C GLY A 81 -5.72 3.34 -8.04
N GLY A 82 -6.64 3.30 -7.06
CA GLY A 82 -8.01 2.85 -7.26
C GLY A 82 -8.87 3.72 -8.18
N ALA A 83 -8.41 4.93 -8.52
CA ALA A 83 -9.08 5.79 -9.50
C ALA A 83 -8.81 5.40 -10.97
N LEU A 84 -7.85 4.50 -11.20
CA LEU A 84 -7.47 4.00 -12.52
C LEU A 84 -8.31 2.79 -12.93
N ALA A 85 -8.56 2.62 -14.23
CA ALA A 85 -9.03 1.35 -14.76
C ALA A 85 -7.90 0.32 -14.71
N HIS A 86 -8.21 -0.97 -14.74
CA HIS A 86 -7.21 -2.02 -14.49
C HIS A 86 -5.94 -1.93 -15.36
N ARG A 87 -6.08 -1.76 -16.67
CA ARG A 87 -4.91 -1.63 -17.56
C ARG A 87 -4.05 -0.44 -17.19
N GLN A 88 -4.66 0.71 -16.90
CA GLN A 88 -3.98 1.93 -16.52
C GLN A 88 -3.34 1.80 -15.13
N PHE A 89 -3.99 1.07 -14.21
CA PHE A 89 -3.38 0.73 -12.92
C PHE A 89 -2.09 -0.08 -13.11
N VAL A 90 -2.12 -1.13 -13.93
CA VAL A 90 -0.94 -1.95 -14.22
C VAL A 90 0.18 -1.10 -14.82
N GLU A 91 -0.14 -0.27 -15.79
CA GLU A 91 0.83 0.50 -16.58
C GLU A 91 1.37 1.72 -15.85
N PHE A 92 0.50 2.54 -15.23
CA PHE A 92 0.86 3.85 -14.68
C PHE A 92 1.03 3.88 -13.15
N SER A 93 0.63 2.83 -12.44
CA SER A 93 0.83 2.72 -11.00
C SER A 93 1.65 1.50 -10.61
N HIS A 94 1.12 0.29 -10.82
CA HIS A 94 1.74 -0.96 -10.38
C HIS A 94 3.17 -1.14 -10.91
N HIS A 95 3.41 -0.86 -12.19
CA HIS A 95 4.73 -0.91 -12.81
C HIS A 95 5.79 -0.07 -12.07
N TYR A 96 5.44 1.15 -11.68
CA TYR A 96 6.35 2.06 -10.98
C TYR A 96 6.53 1.68 -9.50
N ASN A 97 5.44 1.24 -8.85
CA ASN A 97 5.52 0.73 -7.47
C ASN A 97 6.43 -0.51 -7.40
N THR A 98 6.32 -1.43 -8.36
CA THR A 98 7.20 -2.60 -8.45
C THR A 98 8.68 -2.22 -8.62
N LYS A 99 8.99 -1.18 -9.40
CA LYS A 99 10.37 -0.67 -9.52
C LYS A 99 10.92 -0.15 -8.19
N ILE A 100 10.11 0.57 -7.42
CA ILE A 100 10.52 1.08 -6.10
C ILE A 100 10.79 -0.10 -5.16
N VAL A 101 9.87 -1.06 -5.09
CA VAL A 101 10.04 -2.25 -4.25
C VAL A 101 11.32 -2.99 -4.62
N ALA A 102 11.53 -3.25 -5.91
CA ALA A 102 12.73 -3.95 -6.41
C ALA A 102 14.02 -3.22 -6.03
N ALA A 103 14.07 -1.89 -6.17
CA ALA A 103 15.23 -1.09 -5.81
C ALA A 103 15.53 -1.13 -4.30
N ILE A 104 14.50 -1.06 -3.45
CA ILE A 104 14.66 -1.18 -2.00
C ILE A 104 15.17 -2.58 -1.64
N LYS A 105 14.56 -3.64 -2.18
CA LYS A 105 14.94 -5.02 -1.91
C LYS A 105 16.33 -5.38 -2.42
N ALA A 106 16.80 -4.75 -3.48
CA ALA A 106 18.16 -4.93 -3.98
C ALA A 106 19.22 -4.39 -2.99
N LYS A 107 18.91 -3.31 -2.26
CA LYS A 107 19.86 -2.67 -1.34
C LYS A 107 19.65 -3.10 0.12
N TYR A 108 18.42 -3.30 0.53
CA TYR A 108 18.00 -3.65 1.90
C TYR A 108 16.99 -4.80 1.87
N PRO A 109 17.41 -6.03 1.53
CA PRO A 109 16.52 -7.18 1.37
C PRO A 109 15.73 -7.53 2.64
N GLU A 110 16.29 -7.20 3.82
CA GLU A 110 15.71 -7.45 5.15
C GLU A 110 14.65 -6.43 5.57
N VAL A 111 14.63 -5.24 4.94
CA VAL A 111 13.68 -4.19 5.34
C VAL A 111 12.33 -4.44 4.69
N PRO A 112 11.25 -4.64 5.48
CA PRO A 112 9.92 -4.86 4.93
C PRO A 112 9.40 -3.65 4.15
N VAL A 113 8.71 -3.93 3.05
CA VAL A 113 8.02 -2.91 2.24
C VAL A 113 6.52 -3.21 2.25
N VAL A 114 5.72 -2.23 2.63
CA VAL A 114 4.26 -2.27 2.53
C VAL A 114 3.83 -1.45 1.31
N LEU A 115 3.00 -2.03 0.46
CA LEU A 115 2.32 -1.32 -0.63
C LEU A 115 0.84 -1.17 -0.29
N PHE A 116 0.37 0.06 -0.15
CA PHE A 116 -1.03 0.37 0.09
C PHE A 116 -1.65 1.00 -1.14
N THR A 117 -2.79 0.47 -1.62
CA THR A 117 -3.56 1.06 -2.71
C THR A 117 -5.01 1.24 -2.26
N LYS A 118 -5.46 2.48 -2.13
CA LYS A 118 -6.85 2.78 -1.82
C LYS A 118 -7.75 2.41 -3.01
N GLY A 119 -8.83 1.68 -2.77
CA GLY A 119 -9.70 1.16 -3.82
C GLY A 119 -9.07 0.02 -4.65
N GLY A 120 -7.88 -0.46 -4.24
CA GLY A 120 -7.12 -1.47 -4.96
C GLY A 120 -7.54 -2.92 -4.72
N GLY A 121 -8.59 -3.15 -3.93
CA GLY A 121 -9.02 -4.51 -3.61
C GLY A 121 -9.43 -5.35 -4.82
N LEU A 122 -9.93 -4.71 -5.88
CA LEU A 122 -10.26 -5.38 -7.15
C LEU A 122 -9.04 -5.92 -7.90
N TRP A 123 -7.84 -5.39 -7.62
CA TRP A 123 -6.58 -5.76 -8.27
C TRP A 123 -5.55 -6.31 -7.28
N LEU A 124 -6.03 -6.92 -6.22
CA LEU A 124 -5.18 -7.46 -5.17
C LEU A 124 -4.29 -8.60 -5.68
N ASP A 125 -4.81 -9.41 -6.59
CA ASP A 125 -4.06 -10.42 -7.32
C ASP A 125 -2.84 -9.82 -8.05
N THR A 126 -3.05 -8.76 -8.81
CA THR A 126 -1.98 -8.00 -9.48
C THR A 126 -0.97 -7.45 -8.48
N GLN A 127 -1.43 -6.89 -7.36
CA GLN A 127 -0.56 -6.32 -6.33
C GLN A 127 0.34 -7.37 -5.66
N CYS A 128 -0.09 -8.64 -5.58
CA CYS A 128 0.73 -9.73 -5.09
C CYS A 128 2.04 -9.91 -5.88
N HIS A 129 2.10 -9.44 -7.11
CA HIS A 129 3.29 -9.49 -7.97
C HIS A 129 4.22 -8.28 -7.85
N SER A 130 3.93 -7.35 -6.94
CA SER A 130 4.77 -6.15 -6.71
C SER A 130 6.12 -6.45 -6.05
N GLY A 131 6.27 -7.60 -5.42
CA GLY A 131 7.43 -7.95 -4.59
C GLY A 131 7.39 -7.34 -3.18
N ALA A 132 6.32 -6.64 -2.80
CA ALA A 132 6.14 -6.11 -1.45
C ALA A 132 5.95 -7.25 -0.43
N ASP A 133 6.41 -7.03 0.81
CA ASP A 133 6.27 -8.00 1.91
C ASP A 133 4.86 -7.95 2.53
N ALA A 134 4.17 -6.81 2.39
CA ALA A 134 2.81 -6.66 2.86
C ALA A 134 1.99 -5.78 1.90
N LEU A 135 0.68 -6.06 1.83
CA LEU A 135 -0.29 -5.27 1.08
C LEU A 135 -1.25 -4.60 2.05
N GLY A 136 -1.29 -3.27 1.98
CA GLY A 136 -2.24 -2.46 2.73
C GLY A 136 -3.58 -2.38 2.01
N LEU A 137 -4.65 -2.59 2.74
CA LEU A 137 -6.02 -2.61 2.26
C LEU A 137 -6.82 -1.48 2.88
N ASP A 138 -7.71 -0.88 2.11
CA ASP A 138 -8.78 -0.06 2.66
C ASP A 138 -10.00 -0.92 3.08
N TRP A 139 -10.99 -0.27 3.68
CA TRP A 139 -12.18 -0.93 4.23
C TRP A 139 -13.15 -1.50 3.19
N THR A 140 -12.91 -1.29 1.89
CA THR A 140 -13.80 -1.79 0.83
C THR A 140 -13.56 -3.25 0.48
N MET A 141 -12.42 -3.82 0.93
CA MET A 141 -12.03 -5.20 0.68
C MET A 141 -12.21 -6.07 1.93
N PRO A 142 -13.09 -7.09 1.92
CA PRO A 142 -13.20 -8.03 3.03
C PRO A 142 -11.88 -8.78 3.26
N LEU A 143 -11.42 -8.87 4.52
CA LEU A 143 -10.11 -9.44 4.86
C LEU A 143 -10.03 -10.95 4.61
N ASP A 144 -11.10 -11.69 4.86
CA ASP A 144 -11.20 -13.11 4.57
C ASP A 144 -11.01 -13.41 3.08
N ARG A 145 -11.65 -12.59 2.22
CA ARG A 145 -11.48 -12.65 0.77
C ARG A 145 -10.06 -12.27 0.35
N ALA A 146 -9.51 -11.21 0.93
CA ALA A 146 -8.14 -10.78 0.65
C ALA A 146 -7.13 -11.88 0.99
N ARG A 147 -7.27 -12.52 2.16
CA ARG A 147 -6.41 -13.65 2.54
C ARG A 147 -6.51 -14.81 1.57
N SER A 148 -7.71 -15.14 1.10
CA SER A 148 -7.90 -16.21 0.12
C SER A 148 -7.20 -15.89 -1.20
N ILE A 149 -7.32 -14.67 -1.72
CA ILE A 149 -6.63 -14.22 -2.94
C ILE A 149 -5.11 -14.31 -2.75
N VAL A 150 -4.57 -13.73 -1.67
CA VAL A 150 -3.14 -13.74 -1.40
C VAL A 150 -2.60 -15.17 -1.27
N PHE A 151 -3.32 -16.06 -0.60
CA PHE A 151 -2.94 -17.46 -0.43
C PHE A 151 -2.83 -18.18 -1.78
N GLU A 152 -3.79 -18.00 -2.69
CA GLU A 152 -3.74 -18.61 -4.02
C GLU A 152 -2.60 -18.02 -4.86
N GLN A 153 -2.40 -16.70 -4.83
CA GLN A 153 -1.30 -16.06 -5.56
C GLN A 153 0.08 -16.50 -5.03
N GLN A 154 0.25 -16.67 -3.73
CA GLN A 154 1.49 -17.18 -3.15
C GLN A 154 1.83 -18.60 -3.62
N LYS A 155 0.82 -19.46 -3.76
CA LYS A 155 1.03 -20.82 -4.33
C LYS A 155 1.54 -20.74 -5.77
N GLU A 156 0.97 -19.85 -6.58
CA GLU A 156 1.39 -19.66 -7.96
C GLU A 156 2.81 -19.10 -8.05
N LEU A 157 3.12 -18.06 -7.26
CA LEU A 157 4.45 -17.47 -7.19
C LEU A 157 5.52 -18.48 -6.75
N THR A 158 5.19 -19.34 -5.77
CA THR A 158 6.08 -20.40 -5.30
C THR A 158 6.38 -21.41 -6.42
N LYS A 159 5.37 -21.80 -7.20
CA LYS A 159 5.56 -22.71 -8.35
C LYS A 159 6.42 -22.06 -9.43
N LEU A 160 6.17 -20.78 -9.73
CA LEU A 160 6.84 -20.05 -10.80
C LEU A 160 8.35 -19.85 -10.49
N HIS A 161 8.68 -19.47 -9.29
CA HIS A 161 10.04 -19.13 -8.88
C HIS A 161 10.82 -20.30 -8.28
N LYS A 162 10.23 -21.49 -8.12
CA LYS A 162 10.83 -22.68 -7.49
C LYS A 162 11.49 -22.38 -6.12
N LYS A 163 11.04 -21.31 -5.45
CA LYS A 163 11.54 -20.82 -4.17
C LYS A 163 10.35 -20.56 -3.27
N LEU A 164 10.44 -20.98 -2.00
CA LEU A 164 9.40 -20.69 -1.03
C LEU A 164 9.24 -19.17 -0.95
N HIS A 165 8.10 -18.64 -1.38
CA HIS A 165 7.78 -17.24 -1.19
C HIS A 165 7.43 -17.04 0.29
N THR A 166 8.25 -16.32 1.03
CA THR A 166 7.90 -15.88 2.38
C THR A 166 6.61 -15.10 2.27
N GLY A 167 5.59 -15.48 3.04
CA GLY A 167 4.21 -15.03 2.86
C GLY A 167 4.05 -13.53 2.74
N ILE A 168 3.12 -13.09 1.89
CA ILE A 168 2.69 -11.69 1.81
C ILE A 168 1.75 -11.42 2.99
N ALA A 169 2.10 -10.47 3.85
CA ALA A 169 1.24 -10.03 4.94
C ALA A 169 0.14 -9.08 4.42
N LEU A 170 -0.96 -8.98 5.18
CA LEU A 170 -1.99 -7.97 4.96
C LEU A 170 -1.97 -6.93 6.07
N GLN A 171 -2.19 -5.66 5.72
CA GLN A 171 -2.34 -4.56 6.66
C GLN A 171 -3.69 -3.88 6.47
N GLY A 172 -4.38 -3.58 7.55
CA GLY A 172 -5.65 -2.83 7.53
C GLY A 172 -6.68 -3.53 8.37
N ASN A 173 -7.97 -3.33 8.14
CA ASN A 173 -8.55 -2.34 7.23
C ASN A 173 -9.84 -1.78 7.85
N LEU A 174 -9.81 -1.53 9.16
CA LEU A 174 -10.98 -0.96 9.84
C LEU A 174 -11.38 0.36 9.17
N ASP A 175 -12.67 0.52 8.87
CA ASP A 175 -13.19 1.78 8.34
C ASP A 175 -12.88 2.93 9.34
N PRO A 176 -12.15 3.97 8.94
CA PRO A 176 -11.87 5.10 9.82
C PRO A 176 -13.12 5.79 10.36
N ALA A 177 -14.26 5.68 9.67
CA ALA A 177 -15.54 6.23 10.14
C ALA A 177 -16.07 5.49 11.38
N THR A 178 -15.61 4.28 11.66
CA THR A 178 -15.92 3.56 12.90
C THR A 178 -15.54 4.36 14.15
N LEU A 179 -14.51 5.20 14.06
CA LEU A 179 -14.04 6.03 15.16
C LEU A 179 -15.03 7.13 15.58
N PHE A 180 -16.09 7.37 14.80
CA PHE A 180 -17.21 8.24 15.22
C PHE A 180 -18.20 7.56 16.15
N ALA A 181 -18.10 6.23 16.30
CA ALA A 181 -19.00 5.45 17.13
C ALA A 181 -18.55 5.40 18.61
N SER A 182 -19.39 4.78 19.46
CA SER A 182 -19.02 4.55 20.87
C SER A 182 -17.84 3.56 20.99
N PRO A 183 -17.08 3.61 22.09
CA PRO A 183 -15.97 2.65 22.33
C PRO A 183 -16.40 1.18 22.24
N GLU A 184 -17.65 0.85 22.63
CA GLU A 184 -18.21 -0.51 22.52
C GLU A 184 -18.31 -0.94 21.07
N HIS A 185 -18.86 -0.08 20.21
CA HIS A 185 -18.99 -0.36 18.78
C HIS A 185 -17.62 -0.45 18.09
N ILE A 186 -16.67 0.42 18.48
CA ILE A 186 -15.28 0.34 17.97
C ILE A 186 -14.67 -1.00 18.32
N ARG A 187 -14.80 -1.49 19.57
CA ARG A 187 -14.30 -2.80 19.98
C ARG A 187 -14.96 -3.93 19.19
N GLN A 188 -16.29 -3.85 19.01
CA GLN A 188 -17.04 -4.85 18.24
C GLN A 188 -16.56 -4.92 16.79
N GLN A 189 -16.44 -3.78 16.10
CA GLN A 189 -15.97 -3.74 14.72
C GLN A 189 -14.50 -4.19 14.60
N THR A 190 -13.66 -3.83 15.54
CA THR A 190 -12.28 -4.32 15.61
C THR A 190 -12.24 -5.83 15.80
N HIS A 191 -13.10 -6.38 16.65
CA HIS A 191 -13.17 -7.82 16.87
C HIS A 191 -13.59 -8.57 15.59
N LEU A 192 -14.62 -8.08 14.88
CA LEU A 192 -15.04 -8.63 13.59
C LEU A 192 -13.92 -8.60 12.56
N MET A 193 -13.25 -7.46 12.43
CA MET A 193 -12.08 -7.33 11.55
C MET A 193 -10.99 -8.36 11.87
N LEU A 194 -10.71 -8.60 13.15
CA LEU A 194 -9.71 -9.59 13.55
C LEU A 194 -10.18 -11.03 13.30
N GLN A 195 -11.48 -11.33 13.44
CA GLN A 195 -12.03 -12.62 13.06
C GLN A 195 -11.84 -12.88 11.55
N ASP A 196 -12.16 -11.90 10.71
CA ASP A 196 -11.96 -12.01 9.26
C ASP A 196 -10.49 -12.15 8.90
N ALA A 197 -9.61 -11.39 9.57
CA ALA A 197 -8.16 -11.46 9.37
C ALA A 197 -7.59 -12.85 9.70
N TYR A 198 -8.18 -13.57 10.62
CA TYR A 198 -7.74 -14.90 11.06
C TYR A 198 -8.62 -16.05 10.55
N SER A 199 -9.46 -15.81 9.56
CA SER A 199 -10.42 -16.77 9.01
C SER A 199 -9.78 -18.08 8.50
N LEU A 200 -8.53 -18.02 8.02
CA LEU A 200 -7.78 -19.21 7.58
C LEU A 200 -7.01 -19.92 8.70
N GLY A 201 -7.22 -19.53 9.96
CA GLY A 201 -6.62 -20.17 11.14
C GLY A 201 -5.18 -19.72 11.46
N ASP A 202 -4.47 -19.10 10.52
CA ASP A 202 -3.15 -18.54 10.76
C ASP A 202 -3.26 -17.13 11.35
N LYS A 203 -2.62 -16.93 12.52
CA LYS A 203 -2.59 -15.64 13.22
C LYS A 203 -1.37 -14.80 12.86
N THR A 204 -0.54 -15.25 11.94
CA THR A 204 0.61 -14.52 11.43
C THR A 204 0.28 -13.78 10.12
N GLY A 205 1.17 -12.91 9.67
CA GLY A 205 1.02 -12.22 8.39
C GLY A 205 -0.10 -11.18 8.36
N TYR A 206 -0.46 -10.61 9.52
CA TYR A 206 -1.45 -9.53 9.59
C TYR A 206 -1.00 -8.38 10.49
N ILE A 207 -1.20 -7.17 10.01
CA ILE A 207 -0.92 -5.91 10.71
C ILE A 207 -2.25 -5.17 10.88
N ALA A 208 -2.77 -5.14 12.11
CA ALA A 208 -4.01 -4.43 12.42
C ALA A 208 -3.84 -2.92 12.22
N ASN A 209 -4.68 -2.32 11.40
CA ASN A 209 -4.66 -0.88 11.11
C ASN A 209 -6.03 -0.40 10.67
N LEU A 210 -6.20 0.92 10.61
CA LEU A 210 -7.31 1.53 9.87
C LEU A 210 -7.07 1.35 8.37
N GLY A 211 -8.15 1.32 7.60
CA GLY A 211 -8.10 1.26 6.13
C GLY A 211 -7.66 2.58 5.47
N HIS A 212 -7.48 3.65 6.24
CA HIS A 212 -6.97 4.96 5.80
C HIS A 212 -6.63 5.83 7.01
N GLY A 213 -6.21 7.07 6.78
CA GLY A 213 -5.97 8.06 7.82
C GLY A 213 -7.22 8.40 8.66
N ILE A 214 -7.00 8.79 9.90
CA ILE A 214 -8.06 9.24 10.82
C ILE A 214 -8.68 10.53 10.28
N ASN A 215 -10.01 10.60 10.33
CA ASN A 215 -10.72 11.82 9.96
C ASN A 215 -10.50 12.92 11.01
N GLN A 216 -10.27 14.15 10.55
CA GLN A 216 -10.02 15.31 11.42
C GLN A 216 -11.16 15.63 12.41
N TRP A 217 -12.36 15.09 12.18
CA TRP A 217 -13.54 15.30 13.03
C TRP A 217 -13.72 14.21 14.10
N VAL A 218 -12.83 13.22 14.15
CA VAL A 218 -12.84 12.21 15.22
C VAL A 218 -12.41 12.89 16.51
N ASN A 219 -13.20 12.68 17.58
CA ASN A 219 -12.85 13.19 18.91
C ASN A 219 -11.64 12.40 19.45
N PRO A 220 -10.58 13.08 19.97
CA PRO A 220 -9.39 12.43 20.52
C PRO A 220 -9.70 11.54 21.70
#